data_afb7afa177ceb66a5f9e0e04d36e6108
#
_entry.id   afb7afa177ceb66a5f9e0e04d36e6108
#
_cell.length_a   1.000
_cell.length_b   1.000
_cell.length_c   1.000
_cell.angle_alpha   90.00
_cell.angle_beta   90.00
_cell.angle_gamma   90.00
#
_symmetry.space_group_name_H-M   'P 1'
#
loop_
_entity.id
_entity.type
_entity.pdbx_description
1 polymer ?
#
loop_
_entity_poly.entity_id
_entity_poly.type
_entity_poly.pdbx_seq_one_letter_code
_entity_poly.pdbx_strand_id
1 'polypeptide(L)'
;MSDKTRALQARTDDAKVARSICPYCGVGCAQLIYHKDGKLVSIEGDPESPISQGNLCPKGAASYQLLTHSRRETKVKYRAPRAKEWTEMSLERAMDMVAERVWESRKRTFVSEVDGSAVNHTTAICHLGGATLDNEENYLIKKLFTGGLGMVCVSNQARI
;
A
#
# COMPACT_ATOMS: atom_id res chain seq x y z
N MET A 1 -3.32 -13.75 -44.07
CA MET A 1 -3.21 -14.23 -42.69
C MET A 1 -3.18 -15.73 -42.70
N SER A 2 -2.17 -16.37 -42.12
CA SER A 2 -2.01 -17.83 -42.15
C SER A 2 -3.05 -18.52 -41.24
N ASP A 3 -3.33 -19.79 -41.47
CA ASP A 3 -4.26 -20.58 -40.63
C ASP A 3 -3.74 -20.67 -39.18
N LYS A 4 -2.42 -20.71 -39.00
CA LYS A 4 -1.79 -20.61 -37.65
C LYS A 4 -2.14 -19.33 -36.94
N THR A 5 -2.18 -18.20 -37.66
CA THR A 5 -2.51 -16.89 -37.05
C THR A 5 -4.00 -16.79 -36.71
N ARG A 6 -4.87 -17.45 -37.50
CA ARG A 6 -6.32 -17.50 -37.21
C ARG A 6 -6.67 -18.42 -36.04
N ALA A 7 -5.83 -19.39 -35.74
CA ALA A 7 -6.00 -20.32 -34.62
C ALA A 7 -5.44 -19.77 -33.30
N LEU A 8 -4.76 -18.61 -33.30
CA LEU A 8 -4.25 -18.02 -32.08
C LEU A 8 -5.41 -17.45 -31.24
N GLN A 9 -5.51 -17.92 -30.03
CA GLN A 9 -6.39 -17.34 -29.01
C GLN A 9 -5.65 -16.28 -28.21
N ALA A 10 -6.34 -15.20 -27.87
CA ALA A 10 -5.77 -14.21 -26.98
C ALA A 10 -5.60 -14.82 -25.57
N ARG A 11 -4.55 -14.39 -24.87
CA ARG A 11 -4.30 -14.85 -23.49
C ARG A 11 -5.49 -14.60 -22.56
N THR A 12 -6.28 -13.58 -22.85
CA THR A 12 -7.45 -13.14 -22.08
C THR A 12 -8.76 -13.82 -22.54
N ASP A 13 -8.75 -14.62 -23.62
CA ASP A 13 -9.95 -15.36 -24.05
C ASP A 13 -10.43 -16.27 -22.92
N ASP A 14 -11.74 -16.29 -22.67
CA ASP A 14 -12.41 -17.02 -21.59
C ASP A 14 -11.95 -16.64 -20.16
N ALA A 15 -11.20 -15.56 -20.01
CA ALA A 15 -10.85 -15.04 -18.69
C ALA A 15 -12.02 -14.29 -18.06
N LYS A 16 -12.22 -14.50 -16.76
CA LYS A 16 -13.08 -13.64 -15.95
C LYS A 16 -12.38 -12.32 -15.70
N VAL A 17 -13.17 -11.23 -15.64
CA VAL A 17 -12.66 -9.87 -15.42
C VAL A 17 -13.17 -9.34 -14.09
N ALA A 18 -12.26 -8.87 -13.28
CA ALA A 18 -12.56 -8.06 -12.09
C ALA A 18 -12.04 -6.64 -12.31
N ARG A 19 -12.77 -5.64 -11.82
CA ARG A 19 -12.33 -4.26 -11.84
C ARG A 19 -11.61 -3.90 -10.54
N SER A 20 -10.52 -3.16 -10.64
CA SER A 20 -9.72 -2.71 -9.51
C SER A 20 -9.07 -1.36 -9.81
N ILE A 21 -8.31 -0.86 -8.85
CA ILE A 21 -7.55 0.40 -8.96
C ILE A 21 -6.07 0.07 -8.91
N CYS A 22 -5.27 0.80 -9.67
CA CYS A 22 -3.81 0.69 -9.68
C CYS A 22 -3.23 0.98 -8.28
N PRO A 23 -2.35 0.11 -7.73
CA PRO A 23 -1.86 0.23 -6.35
C PRO A 23 -0.70 1.22 -6.18
N TYR A 24 -0.32 2.01 -7.21
CA TYR A 24 0.93 2.76 -7.14
C TYR A 24 0.82 4.21 -6.68
N CYS A 25 -0.26 4.90 -6.95
CA CYS A 25 -0.39 6.30 -6.52
C CYS A 25 -1.84 6.76 -6.46
N GLY A 26 -2.06 7.91 -5.83
CA GLY A 26 -3.38 8.52 -5.62
C GLY A 26 -4.10 9.00 -6.90
N VAL A 27 -3.54 8.79 -8.11
CA VAL A 27 -4.25 9.06 -9.37
C VAL A 27 -5.47 8.16 -9.51
N GLY A 28 -5.41 6.92 -9.01
CA GLY A 28 -6.56 6.02 -9.01
C GLY A 28 -6.92 5.47 -10.40
N CYS A 29 -5.94 5.20 -11.27
CA CYS A 29 -6.18 4.60 -12.58
C CYS A 29 -6.90 3.26 -12.44
N ALA A 30 -8.06 3.11 -13.08
CA ALA A 30 -8.81 1.85 -13.03
C ALA A 30 -8.16 0.79 -13.93
N GLN A 31 -8.24 -0.45 -13.48
CA GLN A 31 -7.64 -1.62 -14.12
C GLN A 31 -8.66 -2.75 -14.29
N LEU A 32 -8.57 -3.43 -15.42
CA LEU A 32 -9.22 -4.70 -15.69
C LEU A 32 -8.26 -5.84 -15.33
N ILE A 33 -8.67 -6.65 -14.38
CA ILE A 33 -7.89 -7.77 -13.87
C ILE A 33 -8.45 -9.06 -14.49
N TYR A 34 -7.71 -9.64 -15.42
CA TYR A 34 -8.07 -10.90 -16.08
C TYR A 34 -7.55 -12.08 -15.29
N HIS A 35 -8.43 -13.02 -14.94
CA HIS A 35 -8.06 -14.21 -14.18
C HIS A 35 -8.76 -15.47 -14.68
N LYS A 36 -8.07 -16.61 -14.61
CA LYS A 36 -8.57 -17.97 -14.90
C LYS A 36 -8.17 -18.91 -13.76
N ASP A 37 -9.09 -19.70 -13.26
CA ASP A 37 -8.85 -20.73 -12.24
C ASP A 37 -8.04 -20.21 -11.03
N GLY A 38 -8.38 -19.01 -10.56
CA GLY A 38 -7.70 -18.37 -9.44
C GLY A 38 -6.30 -17.81 -9.76
N LYS A 39 -5.85 -17.87 -11.02
CA LYS A 39 -4.56 -17.33 -11.45
C LYS A 39 -4.75 -16.05 -12.25
N LEU A 40 -3.90 -15.07 -11.95
CA LEU A 40 -3.82 -13.83 -12.70
C LEU A 40 -3.26 -14.10 -14.10
N VAL A 41 -3.96 -13.60 -15.11
CA VAL A 41 -3.61 -13.77 -16.52
C VAL A 41 -3.05 -12.49 -17.14
N SER A 42 -3.74 -11.36 -16.93
CA SER A 42 -3.34 -10.05 -17.43
C SER A 42 -3.91 -8.94 -16.57
N ILE A 43 -3.31 -7.76 -16.67
CA ILE A 43 -3.87 -6.51 -16.14
C ILE A 43 -3.79 -5.47 -17.24
N GLU A 44 -4.89 -4.78 -17.49
CA GLU A 44 -5.00 -3.74 -18.51
C GLU A 44 -5.72 -2.52 -17.93
N GLY A 45 -5.59 -1.37 -18.57
CA GLY A 45 -6.37 -0.17 -18.18
C GLY A 45 -7.84 -0.34 -18.52
N ASP A 46 -8.72 0.16 -17.65
CA ASP A 46 -10.17 0.16 -17.89
C ASP A 46 -10.55 1.36 -18.78
N PRO A 47 -11.00 1.14 -20.02
CA PRO A 47 -11.39 2.23 -20.92
C PRO A 47 -12.63 3.00 -20.44
N GLU A 48 -13.43 2.42 -19.55
CA GLU A 48 -14.59 3.09 -18.94
C GLU A 48 -14.22 3.97 -17.73
N SER A 49 -12.95 3.97 -17.34
CA SER A 49 -12.49 4.82 -16.25
C SER A 49 -12.61 6.30 -16.59
N PRO A 50 -13.31 7.13 -15.80
CA PRO A 50 -13.38 8.57 -16.04
C PRO A 50 -12.03 9.28 -15.80
N ILE A 51 -11.10 8.63 -15.11
CA ILE A 51 -9.79 9.18 -14.74
C ILE A 51 -8.75 8.86 -15.82
N SER A 52 -8.56 7.59 -16.14
CA SER A 52 -7.46 7.10 -16.97
C SER A 52 -7.87 6.70 -18.39
N GLN A 53 -9.17 6.47 -18.64
CA GLN A 53 -9.71 6.13 -19.95
C GLN A 53 -8.91 5.01 -20.66
N GLY A 54 -8.54 3.97 -19.91
CA GLY A 54 -7.74 2.85 -20.41
C GLY A 54 -6.23 3.07 -20.41
N ASN A 55 -5.75 4.28 -20.13
CA ASN A 55 -4.32 4.57 -20.12
C ASN A 55 -3.69 4.17 -18.78
N LEU A 56 -2.53 3.52 -18.85
CA LEU A 56 -1.68 3.22 -17.70
C LEU A 56 -0.27 3.73 -17.95
N CYS A 57 0.34 4.34 -16.95
CA CYS A 57 1.76 4.64 -17.00
C CYS A 57 2.58 3.33 -16.90
N PRO A 58 3.91 3.35 -17.16
CA PRO A 58 4.72 2.13 -17.11
C PRO A 58 4.62 1.36 -15.79
N LYS A 59 4.44 2.03 -14.65
CA LYS A 59 4.24 1.37 -13.34
C LYS A 59 2.91 0.61 -13.30
N GLY A 60 1.81 1.29 -13.70
CA GLY A 60 0.48 0.67 -13.74
C GLY A 60 0.41 -0.50 -14.72
N ALA A 61 1.05 -0.39 -15.89
CA ALA A 61 1.15 -1.47 -16.85
C ALA A 61 1.95 -2.67 -16.32
N ALA A 62 2.92 -2.43 -15.41
CA ALA A 62 3.74 -3.46 -14.78
C ALA A 62 3.13 -4.05 -13.50
N SER A 63 1.91 -3.70 -13.12
CA SER A 63 1.28 -4.17 -11.87
C SER A 63 1.05 -5.69 -11.84
N TYR A 64 0.94 -6.34 -13.01
CA TYR A 64 0.95 -7.79 -13.13
C TYR A 64 2.21 -8.41 -12.48
N GLN A 65 3.39 -7.85 -12.80
CA GLN A 65 4.66 -8.34 -12.26
C GLN A 65 4.78 -8.10 -10.75
N LEU A 66 4.19 -7.03 -10.23
CA LEU A 66 4.14 -6.77 -8.78
C LEU A 66 3.51 -7.95 -8.03
N LEU A 67 2.46 -8.56 -8.59
CA LEU A 67 1.75 -9.68 -7.96
C LEU A 67 2.40 -11.03 -8.21
N THR A 68 2.98 -11.24 -9.40
CA THR A 68 3.45 -12.57 -9.85
C THR A 68 4.94 -12.78 -9.68
N HIS A 69 5.72 -11.74 -9.35
CA HIS A 69 7.18 -11.85 -9.28
C HIS A 69 7.62 -12.73 -8.10
N SER A 70 8.56 -13.65 -8.38
CA SER A 70 9.06 -14.61 -7.38
C SER A 70 9.78 -13.98 -6.18
N ARG A 71 10.31 -12.76 -6.33
CA ARG A 71 10.95 -12.00 -5.24
C ARG A 71 9.98 -11.17 -4.41
N ARG A 72 8.66 -11.30 -4.63
CA ARG A 72 7.69 -10.62 -3.79
C ARG A 72 7.75 -11.15 -2.37
N GLU A 73 8.04 -10.28 -1.42
CA GLU A 73 8.00 -10.61 0.00
C GLU A 73 6.54 -10.70 0.47
N THR A 74 6.19 -11.86 1.02
CA THR A 74 4.84 -12.15 1.52
C THR A 74 4.80 -12.36 3.03
N LYS A 75 5.96 -12.30 3.68
CA LYS A 75 6.10 -12.50 5.11
C LYS A 75 6.82 -11.32 5.76
N VAL A 76 6.51 -11.07 7.02
CA VAL A 76 7.23 -10.07 7.79
C VAL A 76 8.64 -10.56 8.08
N LYS A 77 9.63 -9.69 7.85
CA LYS A 77 11.01 -9.94 8.21
C LYS A 77 11.44 -9.00 9.33
N TYR A 78 12.02 -9.57 10.34
CA TYR A 78 12.58 -8.84 11.49
C TYR A 78 14.08 -9.05 11.58
N ARG A 79 14.79 -7.98 11.88
CA ARG A 79 16.21 -8.03 12.22
C ARG A 79 16.43 -7.40 13.59
N ALA A 80 16.88 -8.20 14.55
CA ALA A 80 17.19 -7.71 15.89
C ALA A 80 18.30 -6.65 15.87
N PRO A 81 18.35 -5.74 16.85
CA PRO A 81 19.44 -4.78 16.97
C PRO A 81 20.82 -5.46 16.91
N ARG A 82 21.72 -4.95 16.03
CA ARG A 82 23.05 -5.48 15.76
C ARG A 82 23.12 -6.89 15.14
N ALA A 83 22.00 -7.54 14.86
CA ALA A 83 21.99 -8.81 14.12
C ALA A 83 22.36 -8.56 12.64
N LYS A 84 22.99 -9.58 12.02
CA LYS A 84 23.33 -9.56 10.60
C LYS A 84 22.24 -10.18 9.75
N GLU A 85 21.47 -11.11 10.32
CA GLU A 85 20.47 -11.91 9.61
C GLU A 85 19.06 -11.41 9.85
N TRP A 86 18.21 -11.61 8.83
CA TRP A 86 16.77 -11.39 8.91
C TRP A 86 16.07 -12.70 9.28
N THR A 87 15.10 -12.63 10.17
CA THR A 87 14.25 -13.75 10.55
C THR A 87 12.81 -13.48 10.15
N GLU A 88 12.10 -14.51 9.73
CA GLU A 88 10.66 -14.41 9.46
C GLU A 88 9.88 -14.42 10.76
N MET A 89 8.78 -13.67 10.80
CA MET A 89 7.83 -13.69 11.91
C MET A 89 6.39 -13.55 11.40
N SER A 90 5.42 -13.89 12.26
CA SER A 90 4.02 -13.67 11.94
C SER A 90 3.68 -12.18 11.92
N LEU A 91 2.67 -11.81 11.12
CA LEU A 91 2.17 -10.43 11.08
C LEU A 91 1.63 -10.01 12.45
N GLU A 92 0.90 -10.88 13.15
CA GLU A 92 0.37 -10.65 14.48
C GLU A 92 1.50 -10.24 15.46
N ARG A 93 2.55 -11.07 15.57
CA ARG A 93 3.69 -10.76 16.42
C ARG A 93 4.38 -9.46 16.04
N ALA A 94 4.52 -9.18 14.76
CA ALA A 94 5.10 -7.92 14.29
C ALA A 94 4.25 -6.71 14.71
N MET A 95 2.93 -6.81 14.59
CA MET A 95 2.00 -5.74 14.99
C MET A 95 2.01 -5.51 16.50
N ASP A 96 2.07 -6.57 17.32
CA ASP A 96 2.24 -6.45 18.76
C ASP A 96 3.51 -5.67 19.12
N MET A 97 4.64 -6.02 18.50
CA MET A 97 5.91 -5.33 18.73
C MET A 97 5.87 -3.86 18.32
N VAL A 98 5.17 -3.52 17.24
CA VAL A 98 4.96 -2.13 16.80
C VAL A 98 4.08 -1.40 17.81
N ALA A 99 2.97 -2.00 18.21
CA ALA A 99 2.04 -1.42 19.19
C ALA A 99 2.71 -1.15 20.53
N GLU A 100 3.49 -2.11 21.06
CA GLU A 100 4.28 -1.94 22.28
C GLU A 100 5.22 -0.73 22.18
N ARG A 101 5.97 -0.58 21.10
CA ARG A 101 6.91 0.53 20.90
C ARG A 101 6.21 1.88 20.79
N VAL A 102 5.10 1.94 20.06
CA VAL A 102 4.28 3.15 19.94
C VAL A 102 3.72 3.53 21.32
N TRP A 103 3.18 2.56 22.03
CA TRP A 103 2.62 2.76 23.36
C TRP A 103 3.66 3.27 24.37
N GLU A 104 4.82 2.61 24.46
CA GLU A 104 5.90 3.01 25.37
C GLU A 104 6.46 4.39 25.03
N SER A 105 6.63 4.70 23.75
CA SER A 105 7.08 6.02 23.34
C SER A 105 6.07 7.10 23.69
N ARG A 106 4.80 6.86 23.38
CA ARG A 106 3.71 7.76 23.70
C ARG A 106 3.59 7.97 25.22
N LYS A 107 3.58 6.91 26.02
CA LYS A 107 3.46 6.96 27.47
C LYS A 107 4.53 7.85 28.13
N ARG A 108 5.76 7.80 27.61
CA ARG A 108 6.87 8.61 28.14
C ARG A 108 6.82 10.08 27.72
N THR A 109 6.20 10.40 26.60
CA THR A 109 6.35 11.71 25.94
C THR A 109 5.03 12.43 25.68
N PHE A 110 3.92 11.85 26.13
CA PHE A 110 2.62 12.47 25.98
C PHE A 110 2.45 13.68 26.91
N VAL A 111 2.06 14.80 26.32
CA VAL A 111 1.79 16.03 27.04
C VAL A 111 0.31 16.35 26.91
N SER A 112 -0.40 16.40 28.02
CA SER A 112 -1.83 16.71 28.04
C SER A 112 -2.12 18.20 28.00
N GLU A 113 -1.24 19.02 28.63
CA GLU A 113 -1.46 20.44 28.84
C GLU A 113 -0.14 21.20 28.75
N VAL A 114 -0.18 22.43 28.21
CA VAL A 114 0.90 23.41 28.22
C VAL A 114 0.31 24.77 28.56
N ASP A 115 0.83 25.43 29.58
CA ASP A 115 0.41 26.78 30.03
C ASP A 115 -1.11 26.91 30.24
N GLY A 116 -1.74 25.87 30.84
CA GLY A 116 -3.18 25.84 31.10
C GLY A 116 -4.06 25.52 29.88
N SER A 117 -3.45 25.22 28.73
CA SER A 117 -4.16 24.83 27.49
C SER A 117 -4.00 23.37 27.20
N ALA A 118 -5.11 22.65 26.93
CA ALA A 118 -5.10 21.25 26.55
C ALA A 118 -4.46 21.08 25.16
N VAL A 119 -3.39 20.28 25.07
CA VAL A 119 -2.66 20.01 23.83
C VAL A 119 -2.72 18.56 23.39
N ASN A 120 -2.79 17.62 24.31
CA ASN A 120 -2.96 16.17 24.07
C ASN A 120 -2.09 15.60 22.96
N HIS A 121 -0.78 15.82 23.00
CA HIS A 121 0.12 15.45 21.92
C HIS A 121 1.37 14.69 22.36
N THR A 122 2.03 14.06 21.38
CA THR A 122 3.40 13.56 21.45
C THR A 122 4.21 13.97 20.22
N THR A 123 5.48 14.35 20.42
CA THR A 123 6.43 14.69 19.35
C THR A 123 7.49 13.60 19.13
N ALA A 124 7.47 12.52 19.91
CA ALA A 124 8.48 11.46 19.86
C ALA A 124 8.26 10.42 18.78
N ILE A 125 7.11 10.47 18.11
CA ILE A 125 6.76 9.54 17.03
C ILE A 125 6.44 10.38 15.79
N CYS A 126 6.99 9.98 14.64
CA CYS A 126 6.68 10.65 13.37
C CYS A 126 6.26 9.64 12.29
N HIS A 127 5.45 10.14 11.37
CA HIS A 127 5.02 9.43 10.16
C HIS A 127 5.49 10.21 8.93
N LEU A 128 6.20 9.54 8.03
CA LEU A 128 6.80 10.17 6.84
C LEU A 128 5.97 9.99 5.57
N GLY A 129 4.86 9.25 5.64
CA GLY A 129 3.97 9.03 4.51
C GLY A 129 4.55 8.16 3.40
N GLY A 130 3.96 8.28 2.24
CA GLY A 130 4.38 7.59 1.03
C GLY A 130 3.71 8.17 -0.21
N ALA A 131 4.42 8.15 -1.35
CA ALA A 131 3.89 8.65 -2.63
C ALA A 131 2.80 7.75 -3.24
N THR A 132 2.68 6.52 -2.76
CA THR A 132 1.74 5.51 -3.26
C THR A 132 0.47 5.37 -2.42
N LEU A 133 0.33 6.18 -1.39
CA LEU A 133 -0.88 6.18 -0.55
C LEU A 133 -2.03 6.86 -1.29
N ASP A 134 -3.20 6.25 -1.25
CA ASP A 134 -4.44 6.86 -1.74
C ASP A 134 -5.07 7.83 -0.71
N ASN A 135 -6.18 8.46 -1.07
CA ASN A 135 -6.83 9.45 -0.21
C ASN A 135 -7.42 8.81 1.05
N GLU A 136 -7.97 7.61 0.93
CA GLU A 136 -8.58 6.86 2.02
C GLU A 136 -7.51 6.42 3.04
N GLU A 137 -6.36 5.94 2.57
CA GLU A 137 -5.22 5.60 3.42
C GLU A 137 -4.69 6.83 4.15
N ASN A 138 -4.50 7.95 3.47
CA ASN A 138 -4.07 9.21 4.08
C ASN A 138 -5.06 9.70 5.15
N TYR A 139 -6.36 9.58 4.89
CA TYR A 139 -7.40 9.91 5.86
C TYR A 139 -7.32 9.02 7.11
N LEU A 140 -7.22 7.71 6.94
CA LEU A 140 -7.09 6.76 8.06
C LEU A 140 -5.83 6.99 8.88
N ILE A 141 -4.69 7.24 8.23
CA ILE A 141 -3.43 7.59 8.87
C ILE A 141 -3.60 8.84 9.71
N LYS A 142 -4.16 9.90 9.16
CA LYS A 142 -4.37 11.15 9.88
C LYS A 142 -5.32 10.98 11.06
N LYS A 143 -6.40 10.24 10.87
CA LYS A 143 -7.39 9.97 11.91
C LYS A 143 -6.76 9.17 13.07
N LEU A 144 -6.03 8.10 12.77
CA LEU A 144 -5.37 7.27 13.79
C LEU A 144 -4.23 8.02 14.47
N PHE A 145 -3.29 8.54 13.71
CA PHE A 145 -2.04 9.06 14.26
C PHE A 145 -2.24 10.41 14.94
N THR A 146 -2.92 11.34 14.31
CA THR A 146 -3.18 12.64 14.93
C THR A 146 -4.35 12.57 15.92
N GLY A 147 -5.50 12.08 15.49
CA GLY A 147 -6.70 12.05 16.30
C GLY A 147 -6.66 11.03 17.44
N GLY A 148 -6.19 9.81 17.16
CA GLY A 148 -6.16 8.72 18.15
C GLY A 148 -4.92 8.73 19.03
N LEU A 149 -3.73 8.95 18.46
CA LEU A 149 -2.46 8.86 19.19
C LEU A 149 -1.89 10.20 19.62
N GLY A 150 -2.41 11.33 19.12
CA GLY A 150 -1.90 12.65 19.43
C GLY A 150 -0.55 12.96 18.79
N MET A 151 -0.19 12.29 17.68
CA MET A 151 1.06 12.56 16.98
C MET A 151 0.98 13.87 16.21
N VAL A 152 1.93 14.75 16.47
CA VAL A 152 2.06 16.04 15.74
C VAL A 152 2.83 15.87 14.43
N CYS A 153 3.86 15.03 14.45
CA CYS A 153 4.79 14.86 13.34
C CYS A 153 4.22 13.87 12.30
N VAL A 154 3.20 14.29 11.56
CA VAL A 154 2.60 13.53 10.47
C VAL A 154 2.80 14.28 9.17
N SER A 155 3.55 13.72 8.25
CA SER A 155 3.86 14.30 6.95
C SER A 155 3.64 13.28 5.84
N ASN A 156 3.50 13.74 4.61
CA ASN A 156 3.45 12.87 3.45
C ASN A 156 4.63 13.18 2.52
N GLN A 157 5.28 12.15 2.01
CA GLN A 157 6.45 12.25 1.13
C GLN A 157 6.16 13.00 -0.18
N ALA A 158 4.93 12.96 -0.67
CA ALA A 158 4.54 13.56 -1.95
C ALA A 158 4.44 15.10 -1.94
N ARG A 159 5.27 15.77 -1.16
CA ARG A 159 5.40 17.24 -1.16
C ARG A 159 6.51 17.76 -2.08
N ILE A 160 7.04 16.90 -2.92
CA ILE A 160 8.11 17.25 -3.85
C ILE A 160 7.49 17.77 -5.14
#